data_f8982c0cc32233d38a525caaec2264c1
#
_entry.id   f8982c0cc32233d38a525caaec2264c1
#
_cell.length_a   1.000
_cell.length_b   1.000
_cell.length_c   1.000
_cell.angle_alpha   90.00
_cell.angle_beta   90.00
_cell.angle_gamma   90.00
#
_symmetry.space_group_name_H-M   'P 1'
#
loop_
_entity.id
_entity.type
_entity.pdbx_description
1 polymer ?
#
loop_
_entity_poly.entity_id
_entity_poly.type
_entity_poly.pdbx_seq_one_letter_code
_entity_poly.pdbx_strand_id
1 'polypeptide(L)'
;MKKANILATAALATLLAACSNDSDVFNTPDYADTPIGLNVNVGPMATRAGYEQGALTEGSFGLYLTTEGTNSDERYNCTNREVKYDNGWTIQGEQLLWKSNDATVTYYAYLPYTRTVSDATSYAFTVKTDQSTEDNVKASDLLCTGQQPATPGTALDINFQHALSKLNVTLKKGSELEDGLTFTSVRLSNCATATTVNLTAGTAGTATNSGQTITMYATTENEQYECILVPQTFAQSLKVEITDNNGKVYTFKSDNELTFSSGKQYTLNLTVGRDKVTTGTISADPWGEEQQGGDLVTE
;
A
#
# COMPACT_ATOMS: atom_id res chain seq x y z
N MET A 1 -28.85 -61.67 -12.29
CA MET A 1 -29.51 -62.50 -11.25
C MET A 1 -29.11 -61.96 -9.87
N LYS A 2 -30.12 -61.79 -9.05
CA LYS A 2 -30.15 -61.53 -7.58
C LYS A 2 -29.72 -60.18 -7.04
N LYS A 3 -30.78 -59.46 -6.72
CA LYS A 3 -30.85 -58.30 -5.83
C LYS A 3 -30.60 -58.71 -4.37
N ALA A 4 -29.96 -57.88 -3.62
CA ALA A 4 -30.03 -57.94 -2.15
C ALA A 4 -30.33 -56.53 -1.61
N ASN A 5 -31.53 -56.39 -1.06
CA ASN A 5 -32.00 -55.26 -0.26
C ASN A 5 -31.42 -55.39 1.14
N ILE A 6 -30.92 -54.29 1.71
CA ILE A 6 -30.63 -54.18 3.13
C ILE A 6 -31.48 -53.06 3.70
N LEU A 7 -32.39 -53.44 4.62
CA LEU A 7 -33.25 -52.58 5.40
C LEU A 7 -32.43 -51.74 6.38
N ALA A 8 -32.70 -50.45 6.42
CA ALA A 8 -32.25 -49.56 7.48
C ALA A 8 -33.23 -49.60 8.64
N THR A 9 -32.79 -50.00 9.80
CA THR A 9 -33.56 -50.00 11.05
C THR A 9 -33.37 -48.63 11.71
N ALA A 10 -34.43 -47.87 11.83
CA ALA A 10 -34.49 -46.64 12.60
C ALA A 10 -34.60 -46.96 14.09
N ALA A 11 -33.61 -46.54 14.88
CA ALA A 11 -33.71 -46.59 16.33
C ALA A 11 -34.24 -45.23 16.82
N LEU A 12 -35.45 -45.26 17.37
CA LEU A 12 -36.12 -44.15 18.05
C LEU A 12 -35.57 -44.02 19.45
N ALA A 13 -34.73 -43.02 19.71
CA ALA A 13 -34.28 -42.69 21.07
C ALA A 13 -35.25 -41.69 21.68
N THR A 14 -35.94 -42.11 22.74
CA THR A 14 -36.79 -41.28 23.59
C THR A 14 -35.94 -40.38 24.46
N LEU A 15 -36.00 -39.07 24.23
CA LEU A 15 -35.42 -38.03 25.09
C LEU A 15 -36.27 -37.89 26.36
N LEU A 16 -35.69 -38.25 27.47
CA LEU A 16 -36.19 -37.87 28.81
C LEU A 16 -35.81 -36.39 29.03
N ALA A 17 -36.81 -35.52 29.07
CA ALA A 17 -36.63 -34.14 29.44
C ALA A 17 -36.38 -34.10 30.97
N ALA A 18 -35.14 -33.94 31.36
CA ALA A 18 -34.78 -33.48 32.70
C ALA A 18 -34.75 -31.94 32.68
N CYS A 19 -35.75 -31.28 33.24
CA CYS A 19 -35.67 -29.87 33.57
C CYS A 19 -34.65 -29.72 34.70
N SER A 20 -33.40 -29.40 34.35
CA SER A 20 -32.49 -28.74 35.27
C SER A 20 -32.55 -27.26 34.96
N ASN A 21 -32.93 -26.49 35.94
CA ASN A 21 -32.91 -25.04 35.94
C ASN A 21 -31.45 -24.60 36.09
N ASP A 22 -30.71 -24.71 34.96
CA ASP A 22 -29.36 -24.19 34.88
C ASP A 22 -29.48 -22.87 34.08
N SER A 23 -29.23 -21.78 34.81
CA SER A 23 -29.09 -20.46 34.21
C SER A 23 -28.05 -20.60 33.08
N ASP A 24 -28.48 -20.33 31.85
CA ASP A 24 -27.59 -20.19 30.69
C ASP A 24 -26.53 -19.12 31.05
N VAL A 25 -25.45 -19.54 31.64
CA VAL A 25 -24.21 -18.79 31.64
C VAL A 25 -23.75 -18.83 30.21
N PHE A 26 -24.00 -17.76 29.46
CA PHE A 26 -23.37 -17.55 28.18
C PHE A 26 -21.87 -17.66 28.45
N ASN A 27 -21.31 -18.80 28.08
CA ASN A 27 -19.87 -19.06 28.25
C ASN A 27 -19.15 -18.17 27.23
N THR A 28 -18.86 -16.92 27.64
CA THR A 28 -18.03 -16.02 26.82
C THR A 28 -16.71 -16.73 26.59
N PRO A 29 -16.30 -16.94 25.34
CA PRO A 29 -15.01 -17.57 25.05
C PRO A 29 -13.89 -16.86 25.80
N ASP A 30 -13.00 -17.61 26.42
CA ASP A 30 -11.81 -17.05 27.06
C ASP A 30 -10.69 -16.98 26.03
N TYR A 31 -10.26 -15.77 25.69
CA TYR A 31 -9.19 -15.51 24.73
C TYR A 31 -7.82 -15.32 25.40
N ALA A 32 -7.74 -15.37 26.74
CA ALA A 32 -6.46 -15.22 27.44
C ALA A 32 -5.43 -16.24 26.91
N ASP A 33 -4.24 -15.74 26.65
CA ASP A 33 -3.10 -16.51 26.11
C ASP A 33 -3.39 -17.26 24.77
N THR A 34 -4.43 -16.85 24.02
CA THR A 34 -4.66 -17.37 22.68
C THR A 34 -3.87 -16.59 21.61
N PRO A 35 -3.40 -17.25 20.53
CA PRO A 35 -2.63 -16.60 19.49
C PRO A 35 -3.39 -15.49 18.77
N ILE A 36 -2.69 -14.39 18.46
CA ILE A 36 -3.18 -13.31 17.61
C ILE A 36 -3.00 -13.71 16.16
N GLY A 37 -4.10 -13.75 15.39
CA GLY A 37 -4.10 -13.95 13.95
C GLY A 37 -3.99 -12.62 13.17
N LEU A 38 -3.73 -12.70 11.88
CA LEU A 38 -3.58 -11.55 10.97
C LEU A 38 -4.45 -11.72 9.72
N ASN A 39 -5.17 -10.65 9.34
CA ASN A 39 -5.75 -10.45 8.01
C ASN A 39 -5.02 -9.28 7.38
N VAL A 40 -4.33 -9.48 6.25
CA VAL A 40 -3.49 -8.44 5.66
C VAL A 40 -3.98 -8.09 4.28
N ASN A 41 -4.31 -6.81 4.08
CA ASN A 41 -4.83 -6.27 2.85
C ASN A 41 -4.19 -4.92 2.54
N VAL A 42 -4.21 -4.55 1.26
CA VAL A 42 -3.96 -3.18 0.81
C VAL A 42 -5.30 -2.57 0.43
N GLY A 43 -5.58 -1.35 0.91
CA GLY A 43 -6.81 -0.63 0.63
C GLY A 43 -7.04 -0.36 -0.85
N PRO A 44 -8.15 0.27 -1.25
CA PRO A 44 -8.57 0.36 -2.65
C PRO A 44 -7.46 0.90 -3.54
N MET A 45 -7.16 0.19 -4.62
CA MET A 45 -6.12 0.53 -5.61
C MET A 45 -6.46 0.10 -7.03
N ALA A 46 -5.98 0.89 -7.99
CA ALA A 46 -5.78 0.48 -9.36
C ALA A 46 -4.35 0.86 -9.79
N THR A 47 -3.39 -0.08 -9.77
CA THR A 47 -2.06 0.17 -10.36
C THR A 47 -1.27 -1.10 -10.67
N ARG A 48 -0.27 -1.00 -11.57
CA ARG A 48 0.46 -2.12 -12.16
C ARG A 48 1.84 -2.40 -11.59
N ALA A 49 2.45 -1.54 -10.78
CA ALA A 49 3.81 -1.75 -10.28
C ALA A 49 4.05 -1.43 -8.79
N GLY A 50 3.08 -0.89 -8.05
CA GLY A 50 3.13 -0.81 -6.59
C GLY A 50 2.50 -2.04 -5.94
N TYR A 51 2.22 -1.94 -4.65
CA TYR A 51 1.38 -2.94 -3.98
C TYR A 51 -0.08 -2.77 -4.42
N GLU A 52 -0.68 -3.85 -4.95
CA GLU A 52 -2.03 -3.79 -5.51
C GLU A 52 -3.10 -3.98 -4.43
N GLN A 53 -4.31 -3.48 -4.72
CA GLN A 53 -5.48 -3.68 -3.86
C GLN A 53 -5.79 -5.15 -3.64
N GLY A 54 -6.18 -5.49 -2.43
CA GLY A 54 -6.63 -6.82 -2.05
C GLY A 54 -5.69 -7.49 -1.07
N ALA A 55 -5.74 -8.80 -1.02
CA ALA A 55 -4.89 -9.58 -0.14
C ALA A 55 -3.42 -9.42 -0.54
N LEU A 56 -2.61 -8.89 0.36
CA LEU A 56 -1.17 -8.82 0.19
C LEU A 56 -0.56 -10.21 0.40
N THR A 57 0.17 -10.70 -0.60
CA THR A 57 0.73 -12.06 -0.62
C THR A 57 2.24 -12.07 -0.88
N GLU A 58 2.93 -10.99 -0.51
CA GLU A 58 4.39 -10.86 -0.67
C GLU A 58 5.01 -9.88 0.33
N GLY A 59 6.32 -9.94 0.48
CA GLY A 59 7.11 -8.98 1.25
C GLY A 59 7.14 -9.22 2.75
N SER A 60 7.53 -8.18 3.47
CA SER A 60 7.49 -8.13 4.94
C SER A 60 7.15 -6.73 5.44
N PHE A 61 6.48 -6.65 6.56
CA PHE A 61 6.09 -5.39 7.19
C PHE A 61 6.51 -5.33 8.66
N GLY A 62 6.62 -4.13 9.20
CA GLY A 62 6.88 -3.88 10.62
C GLY A 62 5.57 -3.73 11.39
N LEU A 63 5.40 -4.52 12.44
CA LEU A 63 4.24 -4.49 13.34
C LEU A 63 4.64 -3.89 14.68
N TYR A 64 3.81 -2.98 15.16
CA TYR A 64 3.80 -2.48 16.53
C TYR A 64 2.48 -2.86 17.15
N LEU A 65 2.53 -3.42 18.36
CA LEU A 65 1.34 -3.78 19.14
C LEU A 65 1.59 -3.45 20.61
N THR A 66 0.62 -2.80 21.22
CA THR A 66 0.66 -2.40 22.62
C THR A 66 -0.62 -2.88 23.32
N THR A 67 -0.44 -3.63 24.38
CA THR A 67 -1.52 -4.03 25.28
C THR A 67 -1.38 -3.27 26.59
N GLU A 68 -2.43 -2.56 26.98
CA GLU A 68 -2.44 -1.73 28.18
C GLU A 68 -2.17 -2.58 29.44
N GLY A 69 -1.36 -2.04 30.36
CA GLY A 69 -1.08 -2.67 31.66
C GLY A 69 -0.14 -3.88 31.60
N THR A 70 0.44 -4.24 30.44
CA THR A 70 1.36 -5.40 30.32
C THR A 70 2.84 -5.00 30.28
N ASN A 71 3.14 -3.71 30.34
CA ASN A 71 4.50 -3.15 30.24
C ASN A 71 5.23 -3.64 28.99
N SER A 72 6.41 -4.26 29.15
CA SER A 72 7.25 -4.76 28.07
C SER A 72 7.19 -6.27 27.87
N ASP A 73 6.14 -6.96 28.30
CA ASP A 73 5.98 -8.40 28.06
C ASP A 73 5.79 -8.67 26.57
N GLU A 74 6.79 -9.28 25.94
CA GLU A 74 6.84 -9.51 24.49
C GLU A 74 5.79 -10.48 23.96
N ARG A 75 5.12 -11.22 24.84
CA ARG A 75 3.97 -12.06 24.46
C ARG A 75 2.74 -11.22 24.11
N TYR A 76 2.61 -10.04 24.72
CA TYR A 76 1.45 -9.14 24.58
C TYR A 76 1.80 -7.81 23.94
N ASN A 77 3.08 -7.57 23.61
CA ASN A 77 3.56 -6.34 23.01
C ASN A 77 4.64 -6.63 21.96
N CYS A 78 4.72 -5.79 20.96
CA CYS A 78 5.88 -5.79 20.07
C CYS A 78 6.20 -4.38 19.55
N THR A 79 7.50 -4.15 19.33
CA THR A 79 8.01 -2.92 18.73
C THR A 79 8.77 -3.28 17.48
N ASN A 80 8.32 -2.76 16.33
CA ASN A 80 8.93 -3.02 15.01
C ASN A 80 9.23 -4.50 14.75
N ARG A 81 8.29 -5.38 15.07
CA ARG A 81 8.46 -6.81 14.83
C ARG A 81 8.19 -7.12 13.37
N GLU A 82 9.10 -7.85 12.75
CA GLU A 82 8.94 -8.26 11.36
C GLU A 82 7.80 -9.28 11.24
N VAL A 83 6.91 -9.04 10.28
CA VAL A 83 5.90 -10.00 9.83
C VAL A 83 6.19 -10.29 8.38
N LYS A 84 6.39 -11.55 8.03
CA LYS A 84 6.84 -11.99 6.70
C LYS A 84 5.80 -12.89 6.05
N TYR A 85 5.65 -12.75 4.74
CA TYR A 85 4.85 -13.67 3.93
C TYR A 85 5.67 -14.88 3.48
N ASP A 86 5.18 -16.08 3.82
CA ASP A 86 5.69 -17.37 3.33
C ASP A 86 4.52 -18.37 3.32
N ASN A 87 3.77 -18.44 2.22
CA ASN A 87 2.50 -19.16 2.11
C ASN A 87 1.46 -18.77 3.19
N GLY A 88 1.58 -17.58 3.78
CA GLY A 88 0.80 -17.00 4.85
C GLY A 88 1.64 -16.02 5.65
N TRP A 89 0.99 -15.11 6.35
CA TRP A 89 1.65 -14.11 7.17
C TRP A 89 2.09 -14.71 8.51
N THR A 90 3.38 -14.58 8.82
CA THR A 90 3.99 -15.12 10.05
C THR A 90 4.72 -14.01 10.79
N ILE A 91 4.33 -13.80 12.05
CA ILE A 91 5.02 -12.91 12.98
C ILE A 91 6.34 -13.57 13.36
N GLN A 92 7.46 -12.87 13.14
CA GLN A 92 8.77 -13.41 13.44
C GLN A 92 9.08 -13.29 14.95
N GLY A 93 9.78 -14.31 15.50
CA GLY A 93 10.12 -14.36 16.93
C GLY A 93 9.02 -14.96 17.79
N GLU A 94 8.77 -14.39 18.97
CA GLU A 94 7.80 -14.93 19.92
C GLU A 94 6.35 -14.71 19.45
N GLN A 95 5.50 -15.72 19.64
CA GLN A 95 4.08 -15.65 19.28
C GLN A 95 3.37 -14.57 20.10
N LEU A 96 2.68 -13.65 19.44
CA LEU A 96 1.83 -12.67 20.10
C LEU A 96 0.52 -13.32 20.55
N LEU A 97 0.11 -13.00 21.77
CA LEU A 97 -1.06 -13.57 22.42
C LEU A 97 -2.03 -12.47 22.89
N TRP A 98 -3.30 -12.78 22.97
CA TRP A 98 -4.27 -11.96 23.67
C TRP A 98 -4.07 -12.06 25.17
N LYS A 99 -4.00 -10.94 25.89
CA LYS A 99 -3.80 -10.91 27.35
C LYS A 99 -5.03 -11.38 28.11
N SER A 100 -6.20 -10.91 27.70
CA SER A 100 -7.50 -11.22 28.28
C SER A 100 -8.61 -10.75 27.36
N ASN A 101 -9.86 -11.12 27.67
CA ASN A 101 -11.03 -10.68 26.92
C ASN A 101 -11.25 -9.16 26.96
N ASP A 102 -10.85 -8.52 28.05
CA ASP A 102 -11.08 -7.09 28.30
C ASP A 102 -9.82 -6.23 28.06
N ALA A 103 -8.77 -6.81 27.44
CA ALA A 103 -7.54 -6.08 27.20
C ALA A 103 -7.75 -4.96 26.18
N THR A 104 -7.31 -3.75 26.53
CA THR A 104 -7.20 -2.64 25.56
C THR A 104 -5.93 -2.83 24.75
N VAL A 105 -6.09 -3.10 23.45
CA VAL A 105 -4.98 -3.35 22.53
C VAL A 105 -5.03 -2.37 21.38
N THR A 106 -3.87 -1.80 21.04
CA THR A 106 -3.69 -0.97 19.86
C THR A 106 -2.53 -1.48 19.03
N TYR A 107 -2.61 -1.30 17.71
CA TYR A 107 -1.53 -1.68 16.81
C TYR A 107 -1.42 -0.69 15.68
N TYR A 108 -0.26 -0.69 15.02
CA TYR A 108 -0.03 -0.09 13.70
C TYR A 108 1.05 -0.86 12.97
N ALA A 109 1.05 -0.74 11.65
CA ALA A 109 1.98 -1.43 10.78
C ALA A 109 2.42 -0.54 9.62
N TYR A 110 3.60 -0.86 9.05
CA TYR A 110 4.14 -0.18 7.86
C TYR A 110 4.89 -1.17 6.96
N LEU A 111 4.86 -0.91 5.67
CA LEU A 111 5.54 -1.70 4.64
C LEU A 111 6.20 -0.72 3.63
N PRO A 112 7.44 -1.00 3.14
CA PRO A 112 8.27 -2.19 3.39
C PRO A 112 8.96 -2.17 4.76
N TYR A 113 9.22 -3.35 5.31
CA TYR A 113 9.92 -3.51 6.60
C TYR A 113 11.35 -3.00 6.55
N THR A 114 11.76 -2.33 7.63
CA THR A 114 13.18 -2.08 7.93
C THR A 114 13.47 -2.40 9.39
N ARG A 115 14.61 -2.99 9.64
CA ARG A 115 15.00 -3.40 11.00
C ARG A 115 15.19 -2.22 11.93
N THR A 116 15.60 -1.07 11.41
CA THR A 116 15.95 0.11 12.20
C THR A 116 14.93 1.23 11.96
N VAL A 117 13.98 1.35 12.88
CA VAL A 117 13.11 2.52 13.01
C VAL A 117 13.45 3.16 14.34
N SER A 118 14.11 4.32 14.31
CA SER A 118 14.54 5.02 15.54
C SER A 118 13.37 5.72 16.24
N ASP A 119 12.43 6.23 15.46
CA ASP A 119 11.23 6.93 15.94
C ASP A 119 10.06 6.69 14.97
N ALA A 120 9.02 6.00 15.45
CA ALA A 120 7.84 5.71 14.66
C ALA A 120 6.98 6.95 14.38
N THR A 121 7.10 8.02 15.16
CA THR A 121 6.38 9.27 14.94
C THR A 121 7.10 10.21 13.96
N SER A 122 8.36 9.92 13.66
CA SER A 122 9.21 10.69 12.74
C SER A 122 10.13 9.76 11.93
N TYR A 123 9.55 8.76 11.28
CA TYR A 123 10.28 7.80 10.45
C TYR A 123 10.80 8.47 9.18
N ALA A 124 12.13 8.55 9.04
CA ALA A 124 12.76 9.09 7.83
C ALA A 124 12.61 8.12 6.66
N PHE A 125 12.01 8.57 5.57
CA PHE A 125 11.80 7.77 4.37
C PHE A 125 12.31 8.48 3.12
N THR A 126 12.88 7.71 2.19
CA THR A 126 13.42 8.25 0.92
C THR A 126 13.00 7.33 -0.22
N VAL A 127 12.33 7.89 -1.22
CA VAL A 127 12.02 7.17 -2.47
C VAL A 127 13.29 7.02 -3.32
N LYS A 128 13.39 5.94 -4.08
CA LYS A 128 14.50 5.72 -5.01
C LYS A 128 14.48 6.77 -6.12
N THR A 129 15.66 7.25 -6.51
CA THR A 129 15.81 8.08 -7.72
C THR A 129 15.78 7.24 -8.99
N ASP A 130 16.26 6.01 -8.93
CA ASP A 130 16.06 5.03 -9.98
C ASP A 130 14.87 4.15 -9.62
N GLN A 131 13.74 4.37 -10.27
CA GLN A 131 12.53 3.57 -10.17
C GLN A 131 12.24 2.83 -11.49
N SER A 132 13.26 2.56 -12.31
CA SER A 132 13.10 1.88 -13.60
C SER A 132 12.75 0.40 -13.49
N THR A 133 12.73 -0.17 -12.31
CA THR A 133 12.34 -1.56 -12.02
C THR A 133 11.17 -1.62 -11.04
N GLU A 134 10.35 -2.66 -11.15
CA GLU A 134 9.23 -2.90 -10.24
C GLU A 134 9.68 -2.96 -8.77
N ASP A 135 10.79 -3.63 -8.48
CA ASP A 135 11.35 -3.73 -7.12
C ASP A 135 11.68 -2.35 -6.53
N ASN A 136 12.20 -1.44 -7.35
CA ASN A 136 12.52 -0.07 -6.91
C ASN A 136 11.26 0.78 -6.72
N VAL A 137 10.21 0.56 -7.50
CA VAL A 137 8.89 1.17 -7.28
C VAL A 137 8.31 0.67 -5.97
N LYS A 138 8.27 -0.65 -5.74
CA LYS A 138 7.80 -1.26 -4.48
C LYS A 138 8.62 -0.78 -3.27
N ALA A 139 9.94 -0.66 -3.40
CA ALA A 139 10.79 -0.14 -2.33
C ALA A 139 10.57 1.36 -2.04
N SER A 140 9.97 2.09 -2.97
CA SER A 140 9.60 3.50 -2.83
C SER A 140 8.15 3.70 -2.35
N ASP A 141 7.32 2.65 -2.35
CA ASP A 141 5.92 2.70 -1.99
C ASP A 141 5.73 2.40 -0.49
N LEU A 142 5.69 3.44 0.32
CA LEU A 142 5.48 3.32 1.75
C LEU A 142 3.99 3.21 2.07
N LEU A 143 3.62 2.11 2.68
CA LEU A 143 2.26 1.82 3.15
C LEU A 143 2.20 1.88 4.68
N CYS A 144 1.12 2.41 5.24
CA CYS A 144 0.87 2.50 6.68
C CYS A 144 -0.59 2.17 6.99
N THR A 145 -0.85 1.63 8.17
CA THR A 145 -2.23 1.45 8.68
C THR A 145 -2.70 2.65 9.50
N GLY A 146 -1.76 3.46 10.03
CA GLY A 146 -2.05 4.29 11.20
C GLY A 146 -2.38 3.43 12.43
N GLN A 147 -2.57 4.07 13.59
CA GLN A 147 -2.92 3.35 14.82
C GLN A 147 -4.38 2.91 14.81
N GLN A 148 -4.62 1.64 15.10
CA GLN A 148 -5.92 1.00 15.12
C GLN A 148 -6.16 0.31 16.47
N PRO A 149 -7.39 0.26 16.99
CA PRO A 149 -7.76 -0.60 18.09
C PRO A 149 -7.86 -2.05 17.62
N ALA A 150 -7.65 -2.99 18.55
CA ALA A 150 -7.88 -4.41 18.30
C ALA A 150 -8.86 -4.98 19.34
N THR A 151 -9.69 -5.92 18.90
CA THR A 151 -10.63 -6.63 19.75
C THR A 151 -10.07 -8.01 20.06
N PRO A 152 -9.88 -8.38 21.35
CA PRO A 152 -9.43 -9.72 21.73
C PRO A 152 -10.28 -10.83 21.10
N GLY A 153 -9.62 -11.90 20.67
CA GLY A 153 -10.24 -13.03 20.01
C GLY A 153 -10.51 -12.89 18.51
N THR A 154 -10.24 -11.71 17.92
CA THR A 154 -10.32 -11.49 16.46
C THR A 154 -8.93 -11.37 15.86
N ALA A 155 -8.78 -11.68 14.56
CA ALA A 155 -7.53 -11.37 13.87
C ALA A 155 -7.34 -9.86 13.77
N LEU A 156 -6.09 -9.38 13.75
CA LEU A 156 -5.77 -7.99 13.43
C LEU A 156 -6.03 -7.74 11.95
N ASP A 157 -6.85 -6.76 11.63
CA ASP A 157 -7.14 -6.33 10.26
C ASP A 157 -6.10 -5.29 9.82
N ILE A 158 -4.99 -5.77 9.25
CA ILE A 158 -3.91 -4.94 8.73
C ILE A 158 -4.32 -4.40 7.35
N ASN A 159 -4.97 -3.24 7.34
CA ASN A 159 -5.43 -2.59 6.12
C ASN A 159 -4.49 -1.43 5.76
N PHE A 160 -3.53 -1.69 4.90
CA PHE A 160 -2.56 -0.70 4.47
C PHE A 160 -3.16 0.37 3.56
N GLN A 161 -2.68 1.60 3.73
CA GLN A 161 -2.96 2.75 2.85
C GLN A 161 -1.63 3.34 2.38
N HIS A 162 -1.60 3.89 1.15
CA HIS A 162 -0.41 4.55 0.62
C HIS A 162 -0.16 5.87 1.36
N ALA A 163 1.01 6.01 1.96
CA ALA A 163 1.43 7.22 2.66
C ALA A 163 1.99 8.29 1.71
N LEU A 164 2.35 7.91 0.49
CA LEU A 164 2.97 8.77 -0.51
C LEU A 164 2.00 9.07 -1.67
N SER A 165 2.51 9.62 -2.76
CA SER A 165 1.75 9.89 -3.98
C SER A 165 2.34 9.15 -5.19
N LYS A 166 1.51 8.89 -6.19
CA LYS A 166 1.90 8.23 -7.43
C LYS A 166 1.69 9.14 -8.63
N LEU A 167 2.63 9.14 -9.57
CA LEU A 167 2.48 9.78 -10.88
C LEU A 167 2.52 8.73 -11.97
N ASN A 168 1.46 8.70 -12.78
CA ASN A 168 1.38 7.97 -14.04
C ASN A 168 1.59 8.96 -15.19
N VAL A 169 2.43 8.62 -16.14
CA VAL A 169 2.62 9.39 -17.38
C VAL A 169 2.24 8.52 -18.57
N THR A 170 1.25 8.97 -19.33
CA THR A 170 0.85 8.32 -20.58
C THR A 170 1.39 9.13 -21.77
N LEU A 171 2.15 8.48 -22.63
CA LEU A 171 2.73 9.08 -23.82
C LEU A 171 1.94 8.71 -25.06
N LYS A 172 1.64 9.72 -25.85
CA LYS A 172 1.12 9.56 -27.21
C LYS A 172 2.12 10.12 -28.21
N LYS A 173 2.46 9.34 -29.21
CA LYS A 173 3.31 9.80 -30.32
C LYS A 173 2.52 10.71 -31.26
N GLY A 174 3.03 11.90 -31.56
CA GLY A 174 2.48 12.80 -32.55
C GLY A 174 2.65 12.23 -33.99
N SER A 175 1.72 12.57 -34.86
CA SER A 175 1.70 12.06 -36.26
C SER A 175 2.88 12.48 -37.10
N GLU A 176 3.62 13.51 -36.69
CA GLU A 176 4.82 14.03 -37.34
C GLU A 176 6.10 13.28 -36.96
N LEU A 177 6.04 12.36 -36.02
CA LEU A 177 7.18 11.53 -35.62
C LEU A 177 7.25 10.26 -36.48
N GLU A 178 8.47 9.78 -36.74
CA GLU A 178 8.73 8.60 -37.56
C GLU A 178 8.10 7.33 -36.94
N ASP A 179 7.64 6.41 -37.81
CA ASP A 179 6.95 5.19 -37.39
C ASP A 179 7.81 4.28 -36.48
N GLY A 180 9.10 4.19 -36.71
CA GLY A 180 10.04 3.37 -35.93
C GLY A 180 10.56 4.03 -34.65
N LEU A 181 10.12 5.25 -34.30
CA LEU A 181 10.54 5.94 -33.09
C LEU A 181 9.87 5.33 -31.87
N THR A 182 10.69 5.01 -30.88
CA THR A 182 10.26 4.48 -29.58
C THR A 182 10.82 5.29 -28.43
N PHE A 183 10.12 5.34 -27.30
CA PHE A 183 10.58 6.02 -26.08
C PHE A 183 11.26 5.02 -25.14
N THR A 184 12.52 5.28 -24.82
CA THR A 184 13.37 4.37 -24.03
C THR A 184 13.46 4.72 -22.55
N SER A 185 13.19 5.98 -22.20
CA SER A 185 13.26 6.45 -20.81
C SER A 185 12.36 7.67 -20.59
N VAL A 186 11.72 7.70 -19.42
CA VAL A 186 11.01 8.88 -18.92
C VAL A 186 11.56 9.24 -17.55
N ARG A 187 11.89 10.51 -17.35
CA ARG A 187 12.50 11.03 -16.14
C ARG A 187 11.72 12.24 -15.63
N LEU A 188 11.50 12.30 -14.35
CA LEU A 188 10.88 13.43 -13.68
C LEU A 188 11.95 14.21 -12.90
N SER A 189 12.15 15.49 -13.24
CA SER A 189 13.17 16.34 -12.66
C SER A 189 12.60 17.33 -11.64
N ASN A 190 13.49 17.91 -10.81
CA ASN A 190 13.19 18.85 -9.74
C ASN A 190 12.40 18.26 -8.56
N CYS A 191 12.46 16.94 -8.38
CA CYS A 191 11.76 16.26 -7.30
C CYS A 191 12.45 16.46 -5.95
N ALA A 192 11.66 16.50 -4.88
CA ALA A 192 12.11 16.12 -3.56
C ALA A 192 11.92 14.60 -3.40
N THR A 193 12.88 13.93 -2.74
CA THR A 193 12.86 12.45 -2.62
C THR A 193 12.79 11.96 -1.18
N ALA A 194 12.90 12.82 -0.18
CA ALA A 194 12.86 12.43 1.22
C ALA A 194 11.74 13.13 1.98
N THR A 195 11.22 12.47 2.99
CA THR A 195 10.24 13.00 3.94
C THR A 195 10.37 12.29 5.28
N THR A 196 9.71 12.80 6.30
CA THR A 196 9.44 12.04 7.54
C THR A 196 7.99 11.56 7.54
N VAL A 197 7.75 10.37 8.04
CA VAL A 197 6.40 9.80 8.13
C VAL A 197 6.07 9.48 9.58
N ASN A 198 4.92 9.92 10.03
CA ASN A 198 4.37 9.49 11.30
C ASN A 198 3.61 8.17 11.09
N LEU A 199 4.22 7.05 11.46
CA LEU A 199 3.65 5.70 11.27
C LEU A 199 2.39 5.48 12.09
N THR A 200 2.26 6.16 13.25
CA THR A 200 1.07 6.05 14.10
C THR A 200 -0.12 6.81 13.52
N ALA A 201 0.14 7.90 12.78
CA ALA A 201 -0.89 8.65 12.07
C ALA A 201 -1.09 8.18 10.61
N GLY A 202 -0.11 7.45 10.04
CA GLY A 202 -0.11 7.05 8.63
C GLY A 202 0.10 8.24 7.67
N THR A 203 0.77 9.32 8.12
CA THR A 203 0.86 10.57 7.35
C THR A 203 2.30 10.96 7.04
N ALA A 204 2.55 11.39 5.80
CA ALA A 204 3.83 11.96 5.40
C ALA A 204 3.91 13.46 5.77
N GLY A 205 5.10 13.88 6.18
CA GLY A 205 5.44 15.27 6.49
C GLY A 205 5.97 16.03 5.28
N THR A 206 6.70 17.10 5.55
CA THR A 206 7.28 17.98 4.52
C THR A 206 8.32 17.25 3.68
N ALA A 207 8.25 17.46 2.37
CA ALA A 207 9.24 16.95 1.42
C ALA A 207 10.59 17.66 1.57
N THR A 208 11.68 16.91 1.51
CA THR A 208 13.07 17.37 1.61
C THR A 208 13.93 16.72 0.52
N ASN A 209 15.23 17.08 0.48
CA ASN A 209 16.17 16.60 -0.55
C ASN A 209 15.69 16.93 -1.97
N SER A 210 15.42 18.21 -2.22
CA SER A 210 14.92 18.73 -3.50
C SER A 210 15.97 18.70 -4.63
N GLY A 211 15.53 18.94 -5.87
CA GLY A 211 16.38 19.03 -7.05
C GLY A 211 16.83 17.68 -7.61
N GLN A 212 16.23 16.59 -7.16
CA GLN A 212 16.54 15.25 -7.64
C GLN A 212 15.81 14.94 -8.94
N THR A 213 16.28 13.90 -9.64
CA THR A 213 15.63 13.36 -10.82
C THR A 213 15.27 11.91 -10.58
N ILE A 214 14.02 11.54 -10.87
CA ILE A 214 13.51 10.18 -10.75
C ILE A 214 13.39 9.58 -12.15
N THR A 215 14.01 8.42 -12.39
CA THR A 215 13.77 7.60 -13.59
C THR A 215 12.54 6.74 -13.33
N MET A 216 11.55 6.81 -14.22
CA MET A 216 10.25 6.16 -14.06
C MET A 216 10.27 4.71 -14.55
N TYR A 217 9.40 3.89 -14.01
CA TYR A 217 9.14 2.51 -14.44
C TYR A 217 8.21 2.51 -15.67
N ALA A 218 8.55 1.73 -16.69
CA ALA A 218 7.67 1.51 -17.83
C ALA A 218 6.68 0.38 -17.53
N THR A 219 5.43 0.72 -17.29
CA THR A 219 4.34 -0.27 -17.12
C THR A 219 3.86 -0.83 -18.45
N THR A 220 3.95 -0.03 -19.50
CA THR A 220 3.80 -0.41 -20.90
C THR A 220 4.89 0.29 -21.69
N GLU A 221 5.80 -0.48 -22.27
CA GLU A 221 6.91 0.09 -23.05
C GLU A 221 6.41 1.07 -24.10
N ASN A 222 7.08 2.19 -24.22
CA ASN A 222 6.78 3.31 -25.14
C ASN A 222 5.51 4.11 -24.84
N GLU A 223 4.65 3.69 -23.90
CA GLU A 223 3.34 4.30 -23.71
C GLU A 223 3.05 4.75 -22.28
N GLN A 224 3.34 3.91 -21.28
CA GLN A 224 2.95 4.19 -19.91
C GLN A 224 4.12 4.04 -18.94
N TYR A 225 4.28 5.05 -18.10
CA TYR A 225 5.34 5.11 -17.10
C TYR A 225 4.78 5.55 -15.76
N GLU A 226 5.39 5.10 -14.69
CA GLU A 226 4.97 5.48 -13.34
C GLU A 226 6.14 5.68 -12.38
N CYS A 227 5.93 6.48 -11.34
CA CYS A 227 6.83 6.59 -10.20
C CYS A 227 6.08 6.97 -8.92
N ILE A 228 6.71 6.66 -7.80
CA ILE A 228 6.27 7.07 -6.47
C ILE A 228 7.01 8.35 -6.08
N LEU A 229 6.27 9.31 -5.52
CA LEU A 229 6.77 10.61 -5.10
C LEU A 229 6.43 10.84 -3.63
N VAL A 230 7.33 11.47 -2.88
CA VAL A 230 6.93 12.09 -1.62
C VAL A 230 5.94 13.21 -1.91
N PRO A 231 4.90 13.42 -1.07
CA PRO A 231 3.94 14.51 -1.24
C PRO A 231 4.65 15.86 -1.32
N GLN A 232 4.45 16.61 -2.42
CA GLN A 232 5.17 17.85 -2.69
C GLN A 232 4.43 18.74 -3.67
N THR A 233 4.81 20.02 -3.71
CA THR A 233 4.28 21.01 -4.66
C THR A 233 5.39 21.44 -5.62
N PHE A 234 5.10 21.36 -6.91
CA PHE A 234 5.93 21.91 -7.98
C PHE A 234 5.37 23.28 -8.39
N ALA A 235 5.99 24.36 -7.93
CA ALA A 235 5.61 25.72 -8.30
C ALA A 235 6.07 26.02 -9.73
N GLN A 236 5.31 25.56 -10.75
CA GLN A 236 5.64 25.72 -12.18
C GLN A 236 7.01 25.11 -12.57
N SER A 237 7.45 24.09 -11.85
CA SER A 237 8.77 23.49 -12.00
C SER A 237 8.75 22.00 -12.36
N LEU A 238 7.55 21.38 -12.46
CA LEU A 238 7.44 19.98 -12.90
C LEU A 238 8.02 19.87 -14.30
N LYS A 239 9.04 19.02 -14.44
CA LYS A 239 9.71 18.78 -15.73
C LYS A 239 9.76 17.28 -15.99
N VAL A 240 9.19 16.86 -17.13
CA VAL A 240 9.27 15.48 -17.62
C VAL A 240 10.18 15.46 -18.85
N GLU A 241 11.21 14.63 -18.81
CA GLU A 241 12.17 14.39 -19.89
C GLU A 241 11.92 13.01 -20.48
N ILE A 242 11.68 12.96 -21.79
CA ILE A 242 11.37 11.73 -22.54
C ILE A 242 12.49 11.52 -23.52
N THR A 243 13.19 10.39 -23.45
CA THR A 243 14.29 10.05 -24.36
C THR A 243 13.82 9.01 -25.35
N ASP A 244 14.09 9.22 -26.63
CA ASP A 244 13.80 8.25 -27.69
C ASP A 244 14.98 7.29 -27.97
N ASN A 245 14.75 6.33 -28.86
CA ASN A 245 15.75 5.34 -29.28
C ASN A 245 16.91 5.92 -30.10
N ASN A 246 16.82 7.18 -30.54
CA ASN A 246 17.90 7.91 -31.21
C ASN A 246 18.70 8.79 -30.22
N GLY A 247 18.32 8.79 -28.94
CA GLY A 247 18.94 9.61 -27.89
C GLY A 247 18.44 11.05 -27.86
N LYS A 248 17.42 11.41 -28.65
CA LYS A 248 16.80 12.74 -28.55
C LYS A 248 15.95 12.86 -27.30
N VAL A 249 16.08 13.99 -26.61
CA VAL A 249 15.31 14.30 -25.41
C VAL A 249 14.23 15.32 -25.73
N TYR A 250 13.00 14.94 -25.42
CA TYR A 250 11.83 15.78 -25.45
C TYR A 250 11.49 16.23 -24.05
N THR A 251 11.12 17.49 -23.88
CA THR A 251 10.87 18.05 -22.56
C THR A 251 9.46 18.62 -22.48
N PHE A 252 8.71 18.16 -21.48
CA PHE A 252 7.51 18.83 -20.99
C PHE A 252 7.87 19.62 -19.73
N LYS A 253 7.31 20.82 -19.59
CA LYS A 253 7.39 21.63 -18.37
C LYS A 253 5.99 22.16 -18.07
N SER A 254 5.54 22.00 -16.82
CA SER A 254 4.27 22.56 -16.39
C SER A 254 4.37 24.08 -16.23
N ASP A 255 3.40 24.78 -16.78
CA ASP A 255 3.24 26.22 -16.58
C ASP A 255 2.44 26.56 -15.32
N ASN A 256 1.78 25.56 -14.72
CA ASN A 256 0.97 25.68 -13.53
C ASN A 256 1.63 25.02 -12.31
N GLU A 257 1.22 25.48 -11.13
CA GLU A 257 1.53 24.77 -9.89
C GLU A 257 0.79 23.45 -9.85
N LEU A 258 1.50 22.39 -9.44
CA LEU A 258 0.96 21.04 -9.28
C LEU A 258 1.31 20.52 -7.90
N THR A 259 0.30 20.17 -7.11
CA THR A 259 0.45 19.59 -5.77
C THR A 259 0.13 18.11 -5.79
N PHE A 260 1.09 17.31 -5.35
CA PHE A 260 0.97 15.86 -5.17
C PHE A 260 0.74 15.58 -3.68
N SER A 261 -0.43 15.04 -3.36
CA SER A 261 -0.87 14.77 -1.98
C SER A 261 -0.74 13.29 -1.63
N SER A 262 -0.54 12.99 -0.35
CA SER A 262 -0.52 11.64 0.21
C SER A 262 -1.78 10.86 -0.17
N GLY A 263 -1.63 9.58 -0.50
CA GLY A 263 -2.74 8.68 -0.85
C GLY A 263 -3.46 9.03 -2.16
N LYS A 264 -2.83 9.82 -3.03
CA LYS A 264 -3.38 10.19 -4.34
C LYS A 264 -2.50 9.69 -5.47
N GLN A 265 -3.15 9.28 -6.57
CA GLN A 265 -2.49 9.05 -7.85
C GLN A 265 -2.86 10.16 -8.83
N TYR A 266 -1.90 10.51 -9.66
CA TYR A 266 -2.02 11.53 -10.70
C TYR A 266 -1.73 10.92 -12.04
N THR A 267 -2.51 11.29 -13.06
CA THR A 267 -2.27 10.88 -14.45
C THR A 267 -1.98 12.08 -15.31
N LEU A 268 -0.83 12.09 -15.95
CA LEU A 268 -0.37 13.11 -16.88
C LEU A 268 -0.32 12.54 -18.29
N ASN A 269 -1.20 13.02 -19.16
CA ASN A 269 -1.25 12.62 -20.55
C ASN A 269 -0.43 13.59 -21.39
N LEU A 270 0.60 13.09 -22.09
CA LEU A 270 1.51 13.88 -22.93
C LEU A 270 1.46 13.43 -24.39
N THR A 271 1.39 14.37 -25.30
CA THR A 271 1.60 14.10 -26.73
C THR A 271 2.98 14.63 -27.12
N VAL A 272 3.85 13.73 -27.57
CA VAL A 272 5.22 14.04 -27.96
C VAL A 272 5.24 14.35 -29.46
N GLY A 273 5.47 15.62 -29.80
CA GLY A 273 5.66 16.08 -31.17
C GLY A 273 7.13 16.25 -31.50
N ARG A 274 7.43 16.61 -32.79
CA ARG A 274 8.79 16.78 -33.25
C ARG A 274 9.57 17.85 -32.50
N ASP A 275 8.91 18.98 -32.18
CA ASP A 275 9.56 20.17 -31.64
C ASP A 275 9.04 20.55 -30.24
N LYS A 276 7.93 19.96 -29.81
CA LYS A 276 7.34 20.22 -28.49
C LYS A 276 6.58 19.02 -27.95
N VAL A 277 6.47 18.98 -26.62
CA VAL A 277 5.56 18.09 -25.89
C VAL A 277 4.36 18.91 -25.44
N THR A 278 3.17 18.44 -25.75
CA THR A 278 1.92 19.07 -25.33
C THR A 278 1.23 18.20 -24.29
N THR A 279 0.58 18.85 -23.31
CA THR A 279 -0.25 18.13 -22.36
C THR A 279 -1.67 17.96 -22.86
N GLY A 280 -2.29 16.80 -22.53
CA GLY A 280 -3.70 16.64 -22.47
C GLY A 280 -4.21 17.06 -21.07
N THR A 281 -5.00 16.19 -20.45
CA THR A 281 -5.51 16.38 -19.08
C THR A 281 -4.51 15.94 -18.03
N ILE A 282 -4.51 16.60 -16.86
CA ILE A 282 -3.93 16.10 -15.63
C ILE A 282 -5.10 15.76 -14.71
N SER A 283 -5.26 14.50 -14.31
CA SER A 283 -6.26 14.09 -13.32
C SER A 283 -5.60 13.72 -12.01
N ALA A 284 -6.34 13.86 -10.91
CA ALA A 284 -5.96 13.40 -9.58
C ALA A 284 -7.10 12.57 -9.01
N ASP A 285 -6.81 11.31 -8.71
CA ASP A 285 -7.75 10.36 -8.15
C ASP A 285 -7.28 9.87 -6.77
N PRO A 286 -8.17 9.44 -5.87
CA PRO A 286 -7.74 8.66 -4.71
C PRO A 286 -6.88 7.50 -5.19
N TRP A 287 -5.77 7.28 -4.55
CA TRP A 287 -4.93 6.13 -4.91
C TRP A 287 -5.69 4.86 -4.52
N GLY A 288 -6.31 4.26 -5.52
CA GLY A 288 -7.08 3.05 -5.32
C GLY A 288 -8.51 3.04 -5.83
N GLU A 289 -9.01 4.10 -6.45
CA GLU A 289 -10.29 4.08 -7.14
C GLU A 289 -10.09 3.97 -8.65
N GLU A 290 -10.95 3.19 -9.35
CA GLU A 290 -11.00 3.18 -10.81
C GLU A 290 -11.26 4.60 -11.31
N GLN A 291 -10.54 5.01 -12.36
CA GLN A 291 -10.66 6.34 -12.97
C GLN A 291 -12.11 6.65 -13.32
N GLN A 292 -12.77 7.45 -12.52
CA GLN A 292 -13.91 8.23 -12.97
C GLN A 292 -13.33 9.55 -13.49
N GLY A 293 -13.14 9.64 -14.81
CA GLY A 293 -12.54 10.79 -15.46
C GLY A 293 -13.22 12.10 -15.05
N GLY A 294 -12.59 12.80 -14.14
CA GLY A 294 -12.92 14.15 -13.77
C GLY A 294 -11.84 15.08 -14.29
N ASP A 295 -12.18 15.91 -15.28
CA ASP A 295 -11.32 16.98 -15.74
C ASP A 295 -11.06 17.95 -14.59
N LEU A 296 -9.81 18.08 -14.15
CA LEU A 296 -9.40 19.22 -13.36
C LEU A 296 -9.42 20.44 -14.28
N VAL A 297 -10.52 21.17 -14.25
CA VAL A 297 -10.60 22.48 -14.90
C VAL A 297 -9.71 23.42 -14.10
N THR A 298 -8.58 23.80 -14.68
CA THR A 298 -7.77 24.91 -14.16
C THR A 298 -8.50 26.22 -14.48
N GLU A 299 -9.05 26.92 -13.46
CA GLU A 299 -9.43 28.32 -13.56
C GLU A 299 -8.20 29.24 -13.69
#